data_7712947a5554d14715013d878f19325f
#
_entry.id   7712947a5554d14715013d878f19325f
#
_cell.length_a   1.000
_cell.length_b   1.000
_cell.length_c   1.000
_cell.angle_alpha   90.00
_cell.angle_beta   90.00
_cell.angle_gamma   90.00
#
_symmetry.space_group_name_H-M   'P 1'
#
loop_
_entity.id
_entity.type
_entity.pdbx_description
1 polymer ?
#
loop_
_entity_poly.entity_id
_entity_poly.type
_entity_poly.pdbx_seq_one_letter_code
_entity_poly.pdbx_strand_id
1 'polypeptide(L)'
;MVKNNKGKVCNMYQDEYKRWLAADLEDADLKPELAKIEGNDDEIKDRFAVALKFGTAGLRGVLGAGTNRMNIYVVRQATQGLANWVKTQGGSQTVAISYDSRLKSDIFAKTASRCAFMMR
;
A
#
# COMPACT_ATOMS: atom_id res chain seq x y z
N MET A 1 -16.07 -16.09 -30.62
CA MET A 1 -15.76 -14.71 -30.22
C MET A 1 -14.95 -14.74 -28.93
N VAL A 2 -13.64 -14.64 -29.03
CA VAL A 2 -12.78 -14.60 -27.87
C VAL A 2 -12.90 -13.20 -27.28
N LYS A 3 -13.67 -13.05 -26.20
CA LYS A 3 -13.72 -11.79 -25.46
C LYS A 3 -12.35 -11.56 -24.84
N ASN A 4 -11.69 -10.53 -25.32
CA ASN A 4 -10.41 -10.09 -24.82
C ASN A 4 -10.45 -9.88 -23.30
N ASN A 5 -9.91 -10.82 -22.55
CA ASN A 5 -9.63 -10.63 -21.14
C ASN A 5 -8.68 -9.44 -20.88
N LYS A 6 -8.00 -8.98 -21.93
CA LYS A 6 -7.15 -7.78 -21.86
C LYS A 6 -7.91 -6.50 -21.51
N GLY A 7 -9.19 -6.36 -21.92
CA GLY A 7 -9.98 -5.18 -21.61
C GLY A 7 -10.38 -5.06 -20.14
N LYS A 8 -10.66 -6.19 -19.46
CA LYS A 8 -11.03 -6.18 -18.04
C LYS A 8 -9.85 -5.86 -17.12
N VAL A 9 -8.67 -6.40 -17.43
CA VAL A 9 -7.45 -6.13 -16.65
C VAL A 9 -6.99 -4.67 -16.86
N CYS A 10 -7.14 -4.15 -18.06
CA CYS A 10 -6.77 -2.77 -18.38
C CYS A 10 -7.62 -1.74 -17.62
N ASN A 11 -8.89 -2.03 -17.38
CA ASN A 11 -9.78 -1.13 -16.65
C ASN A 11 -9.56 -1.17 -15.13
N MET A 12 -9.11 -2.29 -14.56
CA MET A 12 -8.94 -2.45 -13.11
C MET A 12 -7.91 -1.50 -12.51
N TYR A 13 -6.76 -1.31 -13.12
CA TYR A 13 -5.74 -0.40 -12.59
C TYR A 13 -6.12 1.07 -12.80
N GLN A 14 -6.82 1.39 -13.88
CA GLN A 14 -7.37 2.73 -14.11
C GLN A 14 -8.46 3.06 -13.09
N ASP A 15 -9.33 2.10 -12.77
CA ASP A 15 -10.37 2.28 -11.75
C ASP A 15 -9.76 2.48 -10.36
N GLU A 16 -8.70 1.73 -10.04
CA GLU A 16 -7.98 1.89 -8.79
C GLU A 16 -7.29 3.27 -8.70
N TYR A 17 -6.67 3.73 -9.77
CA TYR A 17 -6.09 5.07 -9.85
C TYR A 17 -7.14 6.16 -9.61
N LYS A 18 -8.30 6.05 -10.26
CA LYS A 18 -9.41 6.99 -10.07
C LYS A 18 -9.93 6.99 -8.64
N ARG A 19 -10.00 5.80 -8.03
CA ARG A 19 -10.40 5.65 -6.63
C ARG A 19 -9.44 6.39 -5.70
N TRP A 20 -8.14 6.27 -5.93
CA TRP A 20 -7.14 6.99 -5.15
C TRP A 20 -7.19 8.50 -5.37
N LEU A 21 -7.42 8.96 -6.60
CA LEU A 21 -7.61 10.38 -6.89
C LEU A 21 -8.80 11.00 -6.16
N ALA A 22 -9.91 10.26 -6.09
CA ALA A 22 -11.14 10.72 -5.46
C ALA A 22 -11.10 10.63 -3.94
N ALA A 23 -10.22 9.79 -3.37
CA ALA A 23 -10.13 9.59 -1.94
C ALA A 23 -9.54 10.80 -1.21
N ASP A 24 -9.97 11.01 0.03
CA ASP A 24 -9.35 11.96 0.93
C ASP A 24 -8.13 11.29 1.60
N LEU A 25 -6.95 11.51 1.03
CA LEU A 25 -5.73 10.88 1.46
C LEU A 25 -5.13 11.62 2.66
N GLU A 26 -4.80 10.86 3.72
CA GLU A 26 -4.15 11.41 4.91
C GLU A 26 -2.74 11.93 4.63
N ASP A 27 -2.00 11.28 3.72
CA ASP A 27 -0.68 11.74 3.30
C ASP A 27 -0.82 12.75 2.17
N ALA A 28 -0.61 14.01 2.50
CA ALA A 28 -0.76 15.13 1.57
C ALA A 28 0.20 15.05 0.38
N ASP A 29 1.32 14.36 0.49
CA ASP A 29 2.32 14.23 -0.58
C ASP A 29 1.84 13.34 -1.72
N LEU A 30 0.91 12.43 -1.47
CA LEU A 30 0.44 11.47 -2.46
C LEU A 30 -0.48 12.07 -3.52
N LYS A 31 -1.27 13.06 -3.15
CA LYS A 31 -2.25 13.66 -4.06
C LYS A 31 -1.62 14.43 -5.23
N PRO A 32 -0.62 15.31 -5.00
CA PRO A 32 0.11 15.93 -6.08
C PRO A 32 0.85 14.93 -6.97
N GLU A 33 1.35 13.85 -6.40
CA GLU A 33 2.02 12.78 -7.14
C GLU A 33 1.06 12.06 -8.08
N LEU A 34 -0.15 11.77 -7.63
CA LEU A 34 -1.21 11.18 -8.47
C LEU A 34 -1.63 12.11 -9.61
N ALA A 35 -1.71 13.41 -9.35
CA ALA A 35 -2.05 14.40 -10.37
C ALA A 35 -0.97 14.49 -11.47
N LYS A 36 0.30 14.33 -11.14
CA LYS A 36 1.41 14.37 -12.09
C LYS A 36 1.40 13.25 -13.11
N ILE A 37 0.84 12.09 -12.74
CA ILE A 37 0.80 10.92 -13.63
C ILE A 37 -0.48 10.84 -14.44
N GLU A 38 -1.37 11.82 -14.33
CA GLU A 38 -2.59 11.87 -15.13
C GLU A 38 -2.28 11.82 -16.63
N GLY A 39 -2.94 10.90 -17.32
CA GLY A 39 -2.70 10.67 -18.75
C GLY A 39 -1.48 9.80 -19.08
N ASN A 40 -0.65 9.46 -18.12
CA ASN A 40 0.48 8.55 -18.31
C ASN A 40 0.09 7.11 -17.93
N ASP A 41 -0.45 6.37 -18.89
CA ASP A 41 -0.97 5.03 -18.68
C ASP A 41 0.09 4.03 -18.19
N ASP A 42 1.32 4.14 -18.68
CA ASP A 42 2.42 3.26 -18.27
C ASP A 42 2.77 3.43 -16.79
N GLU A 43 2.82 4.67 -16.33
CA GLU A 43 3.09 5.00 -14.92
C GLU A 43 1.92 4.57 -14.02
N ILE A 44 0.69 4.80 -14.46
CA ILE A 44 -0.52 4.38 -13.72
C ILE A 44 -0.54 2.85 -13.60
N LYS A 45 -0.25 2.14 -14.69
CA LYS A 45 -0.19 0.69 -14.71
C LYS A 45 0.89 0.15 -13.77
N ASP A 46 2.10 0.72 -13.80
CA ASP A 46 3.20 0.32 -12.92
C ASP A 46 2.85 0.47 -11.44
N ARG A 47 2.09 1.48 -11.06
CA ARG A 47 1.71 1.77 -9.68
C ARG A 47 0.49 1.01 -9.19
N PHE A 48 -0.44 0.64 -10.06
CA PHE A 48 -1.77 0.13 -9.67
C PHE A 48 -2.15 -1.24 -10.24
N ALA A 49 -1.42 -1.78 -11.21
CA ALA A 49 -1.77 -3.07 -11.81
C ALA A 49 -1.54 -4.26 -10.89
N VAL A 50 -0.60 -4.14 -9.97
CA VAL A 50 -0.29 -5.16 -8.97
C VAL A 50 -0.14 -4.54 -7.59
N ALA A 51 -0.26 -5.37 -6.57
CA ALA A 51 0.05 -4.97 -5.19
C ALA A 51 1.51 -5.27 -4.87
N LEU A 52 2.11 -4.44 -4.02
CA LEU A 52 3.45 -4.68 -3.50
C LEU A 52 3.45 -5.99 -2.70
N LYS A 53 4.40 -6.86 -3.00
CA LYS A 53 4.49 -8.19 -2.40
C LYS A 53 5.68 -8.30 -1.46
N PHE A 54 5.52 -9.12 -0.43
CA PHE A 54 6.62 -9.52 0.43
C PHE A 54 7.65 -10.35 -0.35
N GLY A 55 8.91 -9.92 -0.29
CA GLY A 55 10.04 -10.72 -0.72
C GLY A 55 10.66 -11.49 0.43
N THR A 56 11.77 -12.18 0.19
CA THR A 56 12.52 -12.94 1.20
C THR A 56 13.01 -12.07 2.36
N ALA A 57 13.35 -10.82 2.09
CA ALA A 57 13.88 -9.87 3.07
C ALA A 57 12.82 -8.86 3.57
N GLY A 58 11.54 -9.11 3.33
CA GLY A 58 10.45 -8.26 3.77
C GLY A 58 9.77 -7.49 2.64
N LEU A 59 8.96 -6.52 3.02
CA LEU A 59 8.23 -5.66 2.08
C LEU A 59 9.13 -4.50 1.65
N ARG A 60 9.42 -4.41 0.38
CA ARG A 60 10.27 -3.37 -0.23
C ARG A 60 9.59 -2.76 -1.45
N GLY A 61 9.76 -1.47 -1.62
CA GLY A 61 9.22 -0.75 -2.78
C GLY A 61 9.64 0.70 -2.80
N VAL A 62 9.41 1.33 -3.93
CA VAL A 62 9.63 2.76 -4.11
C VAL A 62 8.57 3.52 -3.30
N LEU A 63 8.96 4.58 -2.61
CA LEU A 63 8.04 5.49 -1.92
C LEU A 63 7.13 6.18 -2.94
N GLY A 64 5.85 6.23 -2.66
CA GLY A 64 4.91 6.94 -3.51
C GLY A 64 3.47 6.42 -3.45
N ALA A 65 2.63 7.05 -4.25
CA ALA A 65 1.23 6.69 -4.37
C ALA A 65 1.06 5.45 -5.25
N GLY A 66 0.22 4.54 -4.81
CA GLY A 66 -0.13 3.33 -5.55
C GLY A 66 -0.06 2.07 -4.71
N THR A 67 -0.74 1.04 -5.18
CA THR A 67 -0.76 -0.28 -4.52
C THR A 67 0.58 -1.01 -4.66
N ASN A 68 1.37 -0.68 -5.69
CA ASN A 68 2.71 -1.22 -5.94
C ASN A 68 3.81 -0.22 -5.51
N ARG A 69 3.54 0.55 -4.49
CA ARG A 69 4.46 1.53 -3.89
C ARG A 69 4.44 1.41 -2.37
N MET A 70 5.49 1.91 -1.73
CA MET A 70 5.53 2.00 -0.28
C MET A 70 4.88 3.31 0.18
N ASN A 71 3.80 3.20 0.95
CA ASN A 71 3.04 4.30 1.53
C ASN A 71 2.29 3.84 2.77
N ILE A 72 1.66 4.76 3.47
CA ILE A 72 0.94 4.45 4.72
C ILE A 72 -0.19 3.42 4.52
N TYR A 73 -0.83 3.39 3.37
CA TYR A 73 -1.94 2.45 3.09
C TYR A 73 -1.43 1.02 2.89
N VAL A 74 -0.32 0.86 2.16
CA VAL A 74 0.33 -0.43 1.98
C VAL A 74 0.91 -0.95 3.31
N VAL A 75 1.49 -0.07 4.13
CA VAL A 75 1.96 -0.41 5.49
C VAL A 75 0.79 -0.85 6.37
N ARG A 76 -0.34 -0.15 6.34
CA ARG A 76 -1.55 -0.55 7.07
C ARG A 76 -2.04 -1.93 6.67
N GLN A 77 -2.11 -2.19 5.38
CA GLN A 77 -2.56 -3.49 4.86
C GLN A 77 -1.64 -4.63 5.31
N ALA A 78 -0.33 -4.42 5.21
CA ALA A 78 0.66 -5.40 5.66
C ALA A 78 0.58 -5.64 7.18
N THR A 79 0.44 -4.58 7.97
CA THR A 79 0.30 -4.65 9.43
C THR A 79 -1.00 -5.34 9.82
N GLN A 80 -2.08 -5.10 9.11
CA GLN A 80 -3.36 -5.77 9.30
C GLN A 80 -3.20 -7.29 9.12
N GLY A 81 -2.54 -7.71 8.06
CA GLY A 81 -2.27 -9.13 7.80
C GLY A 81 -1.42 -9.77 8.89
N LEU A 82 -0.37 -9.09 9.34
CA LEU A 82 0.47 -9.57 10.44
C LEU A 82 -0.32 -9.69 11.75
N ALA A 83 -1.11 -8.69 12.09
CA ALA A 83 -1.90 -8.69 13.31
C ALA A 83 -2.97 -9.80 13.29
N ASN A 84 -3.61 -10.04 12.16
CA ASN A 84 -4.52 -11.16 11.99
C ASN A 84 -3.82 -12.50 12.23
N TRP A 85 -2.63 -12.68 11.69
CA TRP A 85 -1.83 -13.88 11.88
C TRP A 85 -1.42 -14.07 13.35
N VAL A 86 -0.92 -13.02 14.01
CA VAL A 86 -0.52 -13.05 15.43
C VAL A 86 -1.70 -13.47 16.32
N LYS A 87 -2.92 -12.99 16.05
CA LYS A 87 -4.12 -13.39 16.79
C LYS A 87 -4.40 -14.89 16.69
N THR A 88 -4.07 -15.52 15.57
CA THR A 88 -4.29 -16.95 15.40
C THR A 88 -3.29 -17.85 16.16
N GLN A 89 -2.15 -17.30 16.57
CA GLN A 89 -1.09 -18.07 17.24
C GLN A 89 -1.37 -18.31 18.73
N GLY A 90 -2.25 -17.54 19.35
CA GLY A 90 -2.51 -17.60 20.79
C GLY A 90 -1.34 -17.09 21.64
N GLY A 91 -1.48 -17.13 22.97
CA GLY A 91 -0.44 -16.65 23.89
C GLY A 91 -0.33 -15.14 23.97
N SER A 92 0.83 -14.63 24.39
CA SER A 92 1.08 -13.20 24.50
C SER A 92 1.18 -12.55 23.12
N GLN A 93 0.34 -11.52 22.89
CA GLN A 93 0.27 -10.81 21.62
C GLN A 93 1.05 -9.49 21.71
N THR A 94 2.37 -9.61 21.72
CA THR A 94 3.28 -8.47 21.79
C THR A 94 4.07 -8.33 20.50
N VAL A 95 4.18 -7.11 19.99
CA VAL A 95 4.96 -6.78 18.79
C VAL A 95 5.89 -5.62 19.13
N ALA A 96 7.16 -5.74 18.76
CA ALA A 96 8.13 -4.67 18.84
C ALA A 96 8.31 -4.04 17.45
N ILE A 97 8.36 -2.72 17.40
CA ILE A 97 8.59 -1.95 16.18
C ILE A 97 9.85 -1.12 16.34
N SER A 98 10.77 -1.26 15.41
CA SER A 98 11.95 -0.39 15.32
C SER A 98 11.96 0.33 13.97
N TYR A 99 12.62 1.47 13.91
CA TYR A 99 12.77 2.23 12.68
C TYR A 99 14.11 2.97 12.67
N ASP A 100 14.55 3.36 11.49
CA ASP A 100 15.81 4.05 11.26
C ASP A 100 15.58 5.50 10.81
N SER A 101 16.64 6.15 10.34
CA SER A 101 16.60 7.55 9.89
C SER A 101 16.18 7.73 8.43
N ARG A 102 15.79 6.68 7.72
CA ARG A 102 15.34 6.78 6.33
C ARG A 102 14.07 7.61 6.22
N LEU A 103 13.89 8.22 5.05
CA LEU A 103 12.72 9.03 4.76
C LEU A 103 11.42 8.26 5.02
N LYS A 104 10.52 8.87 5.80
CA LYS A 104 9.21 8.33 6.20
C LYS A 104 9.26 7.10 7.14
N SER A 105 10.41 6.63 7.58
CA SER A 105 10.51 5.51 8.52
C SER A 105 9.72 5.74 9.80
N ASP A 106 9.79 6.93 10.37
CA ASP A 106 9.03 7.33 11.57
C ASP A 106 7.51 7.31 11.34
N ILE A 107 7.06 7.80 10.19
CA ILE A 107 5.64 7.81 9.79
C ILE A 107 5.12 6.39 9.61
N PHE A 108 5.89 5.53 8.97
CA PHE A 108 5.52 4.13 8.77
C PHE A 108 5.49 3.36 10.09
N ALA A 109 6.44 3.59 10.99
CA ALA A 109 6.44 3.01 12.33
C ALA A 109 5.21 3.42 13.13
N LYS A 110 4.85 4.69 13.12
CA LYS A 110 3.62 5.19 13.77
C LYS A 110 2.36 4.59 13.16
N THR A 111 2.31 4.48 11.84
CA THR A 111 1.19 3.89 11.11
C THR A 111 1.01 2.42 11.49
N ALA A 112 2.07 1.65 11.50
CA ALA A 112 2.06 0.24 11.91
C ALA A 112 1.63 0.08 13.38
N SER A 113 2.15 0.90 14.26
CA SER A 113 1.80 0.89 15.68
C SER A 113 0.32 1.16 15.91
N ARG A 114 -0.23 2.17 15.27
CA ARG A 114 -1.66 2.51 15.37
C ARG A 114 -2.54 1.40 14.84
N CYS A 115 -2.19 0.83 13.69
CA CYS A 115 -2.92 -0.26 13.10
C CYS A 115 -2.93 -1.51 14.01
N ALA A 116 -1.78 -1.90 14.53
CA ALA A 116 -1.66 -3.03 15.45
C ALA A 116 -2.43 -2.79 16.76
N PHE A 117 -2.40 -1.57 17.30
CA PHE A 117 -3.09 -1.21 18.53
C PHE A 117 -4.62 -1.22 18.39
N MET A 118 -5.15 -0.70 17.29
CA MET A 118 -6.60 -0.63 17.03
C MET A 118 -7.26 -1.99 16.76
N MET A 119 -6.47 -3.05 16.66
CA MET A 119 -6.94 -4.41 16.41
C MET A 119 -7.18 -5.24 17.67
N ARG A 120 -7.17 -4.65 18.83
CA ARG A 120 -7.51 -5.31 20.10
C ARG A 120 -8.97 -5.70 20.17
#